data_3d80f815937bd903d78996e0c9b1592b
#
_entry.id   3d80f815937bd903d78996e0c9b1592b
#
_cell.length_a   1.000
_cell.length_b   1.000
_cell.length_c   1.000
_cell.angle_alpha   90.00
_cell.angle_beta   90.00
_cell.angle_gamma   90.00
#
_symmetry.space_group_name_H-M   'P 1'
#
loop_
_entity.id
_entity.type
_entity.pdbx_description
1 polymer ?
#
loop_
_entity_poly.entity_id
_entity_poly.type
_entity_poly.pdbx_seq_one_letter_code
_entity_poly.pdbx_strand_id
1 'polypeptide(L)'
;TFFSPSGYTVRKDYPLADVVSYLPFDLPRNVNRFLDMVKPKMAIFIKYEFWGNYLTELHKRQIPTYIVSAIFRKNQIFFKPHGAMFRRMLGYYKHLFVQDTASKELLESIGVTSVTVVGDTRFDRVAEIASQTKKLPLFQEFSKDAKVMVVGSSWEADEEIYIDYFNTHPDLK
;
A
#
# COMPACT_ATOMS: atom_id res chain seq x y z
N THR A 1 -3.60 -0.78 13.02
CA THR A 1 -4.25 0.55 13.00
C THR A 1 -4.56 0.98 11.59
N PHE A 2 -5.56 1.83 11.41
CA PHE A 2 -5.99 2.39 10.13
C PHE A 2 -6.08 3.91 10.22
N PHE A 3 -5.68 4.61 9.16
CA PHE A 3 -5.89 6.04 9.05
C PHE A 3 -7.21 6.36 8.35
N SER A 4 -7.62 5.55 7.36
CA SER A 4 -8.87 5.78 6.62
C SER A 4 -10.07 5.04 7.21
N PRO A 5 -11.27 5.66 7.18
CA PRO A 5 -12.50 5.00 7.64
C PRO A 5 -12.82 3.71 6.88
N SER A 6 -12.57 3.66 5.57
CA SER A 6 -12.87 2.49 4.74
C SER A 6 -12.10 1.24 5.19
N GLY A 7 -10.80 1.37 5.45
CA GLY A 7 -9.99 0.26 5.95
C GLY A 7 -10.43 -0.19 7.35
N TYR A 8 -10.70 0.76 8.23
CA TYR A 8 -11.20 0.46 9.58
C TYR A 8 -12.55 -0.28 9.54
N THR A 9 -13.53 0.22 8.80
CA THR A 9 -14.87 -0.37 8.73
C THR A 9 -14.83 -1.83 8.27
N VAL A 10 -13.97 -2.15 7.30
CA VAL A 10 -13.83 -3.52 6.78
C VAL A 10 -13.11 -4.45 7.75
N ARG A 11 -12.23 -3.92 8.61
CA ARG A 11 -11.31 -4.72 9.42
C ARG A 11 -11.44 -4.51 10.93
N LYS A 12 -12.41 -3.75 11.41
CA LYS A 12 -12.60 -3.47 12.86
C LYS A 12 -12.75 -4.72 13.72
N ASP A 13 -13.35 -5.77 13.16
CA ASP A 13 -13.60 -7.04 13.83
C ASP A 13 -12.65 -8.16 13.32
N TYR A 14 -11.41 -7.79 12.93
CA TYR A 14 -10.45 -8.77 12.40
C TYR A 14 -9.97 -9.74 13.50
N PRO A 15 -10.24 -11.06 13.37
CA PRO A 15 -10.09 -12.01 14.47
C PRO A 15 -8.64 -12.31 14.86
N LEU A 16 -7.67 -11.94 14.02
CA LEU A 16 -6.24 -12.16 14.29
C LEU A 16 -5.54 -10.91 14.85
N ALA A 17 -6.30 -9.89 15.22
CA ALA A 17 -5.76 -8.69 15.85
C ALA A 17 -6.28 -8.54 17.26
N ASP A 18 -5.40 -8.29 18.23
CA ASP A 18 -5.78 -8.02 19.60
C ASP A 18 -6.56 -6.71 19.72
N VAL A 19 -6.16 -5.70 18.94
CA VAL A 19 -6.81 -4.39 18.90
C VAL A 19 -6.79 -3.83 17.48
N VAL A 20 -7.95 -3.39 17.02
CA VAL A 20 -8.08 -2.60 15.79
C VAL A 20 -8.54 -1.20 16.13
N SER A 21 -7.77 -0.19 15.74
CA SER A 21 -8.06 1.21 16.06
C SER A 21 -7.70 2.14 14.90
N TYR A 22 -8.19 3.37 14.96
CA TYR A 22 -7.63 4.44 14.13
C TYR A 22 -6.24 4.82 14.62
N LEU A 23 -5.36 5.16 13.68
CA LEU A 23 -4.09 5.80 14.00
C LEU A 23 -4.38 7.27 14.33
N PRO A 24 -4.02 7.76 15.53
CA PRO A 24 -4.18 9.18 15.86
C PRO A 24 -3.40 10.08 14.90
N PHE A 25 -3.88 11.31 14.68
CA PHE A 25 -3.19 12.30 13.85
C PHE A 25 -1.73 12.48 14.29
N ASP A 26 -0.84 12.64 13.30
CA ASP A 26 0.61 12.75 13.46
C ASP A 26 1.04 14.08 14.13
N LEU A 27 0.58 14.28 15.34
CA LEU A 27 0.95 15.41 16.22
C LEU A 27 1.79 14.88 17.39
N PRO A 28 2.83 15.58 17.84
CA PRO A 28 3.74 15.10 18.88
C PRO A 28 3.05 14.57 20.14
N ARG A 29 2.02 15.28 20.62
CA ARG A 29 1.25 14.89 21.81
C ARG A 29 0.47 13.60 21.60
N ASN A 30 -0.17 13.45 20.43
CA ASN A 30 -0.96 12.27 20.11
C ASN A 30 -0.06 11.04 19.97
N VAL A 31 1.05 11.20 19.24
CA VAL A 31 2.04 10.14 19.01
C VAL A 31 2.61 9.62 20.32
N ASN A 32 3.06 10.54 21.20
CA ASN A 32 3.61 10.14 22.50
C ASN A 32 2.57 9.36 23.31
N ARG A 33 1.35 9.92 23.46
CA ARG A 33 0.28 9.26 24.19
C ARG A 33 -0.08 7.88 23.63
N PHE A 34 -0.16 7.78 22.30
CA PHE A 34 -0.47 6.52 21.62
C PHE A 34 0.64 5.47 21.87
N LEU A 35 1.90 5.84 21.70
CA LEU A 35 3.03 4.93 21.91
C LEU A 35 3.21 4.55 23.39
N ASP A 36 2.85 5.43 24.32
CA ASP A 36 2.85 5.14 25.77
C ASP A 36 1.79 4.11 26.15
N MET A 37 0.62 4.14 25.47
CA MET A 37 -0.45 3.17 25.71
C MET A 37 -0.15 1.82 25.04
N VAL A 38 0.27 1.84 23.77
CA VAL A 38 0.45 0.61 22.96
C VAL A 38 1.76 -0.10 23.31
N LYS A 39 2.82 0.65 23.64
CA LYS A 39 4.18 0.14 23.95
C LYS A 39 4.65 -0.92 22.93
N PRO A 40 4.67 -0.61 21.64
CA PRO A 40 4.94 -1.60 20.62
C PRO A 40 6.40 -2.06 20.70
N LYS A 41 6.63 -3.36 20.52
CA LYS A 41 7.97 -3.94 20.37
C LYS A 41 8.54 -3.76 18.96
N MET A 42 7.67 -3.49 18.00
CA MET A 42 7.98 -3.31 16.58
C MET A 42 6.88 -2.48 15.92
N ALA A 43 7.23 -1.67 14.93
CA ALA A 43 6.28 -0.95 14.09
C ALA A 43 6.46 -1.37 12.62
N ILE A 44 5.36 -1.66 11.93
CA ILE A 44 5.34 -1.99 10.51
C ILE A 44 4.38 -1.05 9.81
N PHE A 45 4.91 -0.28 8.87
CA PHE A 45 4.14 0.58 7.99
C PHE A 45 3.95 -0.06 6.62
N ILE A 46 2.86 0.26 5.93
CA ILE A 46 2.53 -0.33 4.64
C ILE A 46 2.47 0.75 3.55
N LYS A 47 3.21 0.57 2.48
CA LYS A 47 3.24 1.43 1.27
C LYS A 47 3.77 2.85 1.51
N TYR A 48 2.89 3.86 1.59
CA TYR A 48 3.25 5.29 1.56
C TYR A 48 3.14 5.96 2.94
N GLU A 49 3.30 5.21 4.00
CA GLU A 49 3.07 5.67 5.37
C GLU A 49 4.34 6.31 5.96
N PHE A 50 4.57 7.58 5.63
CA PHE A 50 5.74 8.36 6.07
C PHE A 50 5.35 9.40 7.14
N TRP A 51 4.91 8.94 8.30
CA TRP A 51 4.44 9.74 9.41
C TRP A 51 5.62 10.28 10.23
N GLY A 52 5.92 11.57 10.08
CA GLY A 52 7.16 12.17 10.58
C GLY A 52 7.33 12.13 12.08
N ASN A 53 6.28 12.44 12.85
CA ASN A 53 6.36 12.42 14.31
C ASN A 53 6.38 10.97 14.83
N TYR A 54 5.58 10.06 14.23
CA TYR A 54 5.65 8.63 14.57
C TYR A 54 7.04 8.05 14.32
N LEU A 55 7.61 8.26 13.14
CA LEU A 55 8.94 7.77 12.81
C LEU A 55 10.02 8.33 13.73
N THR A 56 9.95 9.63 14.01
CA THR A 56 10.89 10.29 14.93
C THR A 56 10.80 9.71 16.34
N GLU A 57 9.60 9.52 16.86
CA GLU A 57 9.40 9.05 18.22
C GLU A 57 9.70 7.57 18.38
N LEU A 58 9.34 6.73 17.39
CA LEU A 58 9.73 5.33 17.33
C LEU A 58 11.26 5.17 17.31
N HIS A 59 11.96 6.00 16.52
CA HIS A 59 13.40 6.01 16.48
C HIS A 59 14.04 6.40 17.81
N LYS A 60 13.54 7.47 18.47
CA LYS A 60 14.01 7.88 19.81
C LYS A 60 13.83 6.77 20.85
N ARG A 61 12.73 6.04 20.78
CA ARG A 61 12.42 4.92 21.68
C ARG A 61 13.13 3.62 21.30
N GLN A 62 13.96 3.65 20.26
CA GLN A 62 14.66 2.49 19.73
C GLN A 62 13.75 1.31 19.34
N ILE A 63 12.51 1.62 18.92
CA ILE A 63 11.54 0.63 18.46
C ILE A 63 11.85 0.30 16.99
N PRO A 64 12.16 -0.97 16.67
CA PRO A 64 12.42 -1.40 15.29
C PRO A 64 11.25 -1.08 14.39
N THR A 65 11.50 -0.29 13.35
CA THR A 65 10.45 0.18 12.43
C THR A 65 10.75 -0.27 11.01
N TYR A 66 9.75 -0.81 10.36
CA TYR A 66 9.84 -1.35 8.99
C TYR A 66 8.78 -0.71 8.11
N ILE A 67 9.04 -0.66 6.81
CA ILE A 67 8.03 -0.38 5.81
C ILE A 67 7.98 -1.52 4.80
N VAL A 68 6.77 -1.94 4.43
CA VAL A 68 6.54 -3.09 3.54
C VAL A 68 5.75 -2.67 2.31
N SER A 69 6.10 -3.26 1.17
CA SER A 69 5.44 -3.00 -0.13
C SER A 69 5.49 -1.51 -0.53
N ALA A 70 6.57 -0.81 -0.16
CA ALA A 70 6.77 0.59 -0.53
C ALA A 70 7.18 0.71 -2.00
N ILE A 71 6.78 1.81 -2.64
CA ILE A 71 7.26 2.18 -3.97
C ILE A 71 7.77 3.61 -3.96
N PHE A 72 8.91 3.84 -4.59
CA PHE A 72 9.54 5.15 -4.66
C PHE A 72 9.60 5.65 -6.10
N ARG A 73 9.42 6.95 -6.28
CA ARG A 73 9.44 7.62 -7.58
C ARG A 73 10.34 8.84 -7.54
N LYS A 74 11.06 9.09 -8.63
CA LYS A 74 12.03 10.19 -8.77
C LYS A 74 11.45 11.58 -8.48
N ASN A 75 10.15 11.78 -8.68
CA ASN A 75 9.47 13.05 -8.41
C ASN A 75 9.15 13.31 -6.94
N GLN A 76 9.27 12.32 -6.06
CA GLN A 76 8.98 12.46 -4.63
C GLN A 76 10.01 13.35 -3.93
N ILE A 77 9.58 13.96 -2.82
CA ILE A 77 10.34 14.93 -2.03
C ILE A 77 11.69 14.38 -1.55
N PHE A 78 11.79 13.09 -1.29
CA PHE A 78 13.02 12.44 -0.82
C PHE A 78 14.19 12.62 -1.78
N PHE A 79 13.93 12.69 -3.08
CA PHE A 79 14.93 12.80 -4.15
C PHE A 79 15.14 14.22 -4.65
N LYS A 80 14.50 15.21 -4.01
CA LYS A 80 14.66 16.63 -4.35
C LYS A 80 15.79 17.26 -3.52
N PRO A 81 16.49 18.32 -4.04
CA PRO A 81 17.55 19.00 -3.29
C PRO A 81 17.13 19.48 -1.90
N HIS A 82 15.90 19.99 -1.78
CA HIS A 82 15.33 20.48 -0.53
C HIS A 82 14.71 19.38 0.37
N GLY A 83 14.84 18.11 -0.02
CA GLY A 83 14.26 16.96 0.68
C GLY A 83 15.06 16.41 1.86
N ALA A 84 16.09 17.11 2.35
CA ALA A 84 17.01 16.60 3.38
C ALA A 84 16.32 16.11 4.66
N MET A 85 15.31 16.84 5.14
CA MET A 85 14.53 16.46 6.32
C MET A 85 13.77 15.14 6.08
N PHE A 86 13.16 14.99 4.91
CA PHE A 86 12.43 13.77 4.54
C PHE A 86 13.36 12.58 4.32
N ARG A 87 14.56 12.79 3.76
CA ARG A 87 15.59 11.73 3.67
C ARG A 87 16.01 11.22 5.05
N ARG A 88 16.13 12.11 6.04
CA ARG A 88 16.43 11.70 7.41
C ARG A 88 15.38 10.74 7.96
N MET A 89 14.10 10.96 7.66
CA MET A 89 13.02 10.09 8.10
C MET A 89 13.11 8.69 7.50
N LEU A 90 13.61 8.53 6.27
CA LEU A 90 13.86 7.21 5.68
C LEU A 90 14.92 6.43 6.47
N GLY A 91 15.92 7.12 7.04
CA GLY A 91 16.93 6.52 7.91
C GLY A 91 16.41 6.05 9.27
N TYR A 92 15.17 6.38 9.65
CA TYR A 92 14.54 5.87 10.87
C TYR A 92 13.94 4.47 10.72
N TYR A 93 13.75 4.01 9.49
CA TYR A 93 13.40 2.62 9.24
C TYR A 93 14.63 1.71 9.42
N LYS A 94 14.46 0.64 10.17
CA LYS A 94 15.47 -0.41 10.30
C LYS A 94 15.68 -1.13 8.97
N HIS A 95 14.60 -1.31 8.20
CA HIS A 95 14.66 -1.89 6.86
C HIS A 95 13.45 -1.46 6.02
N LEU A 96 13.65 -1.32 4.70
CA LEU A 96 12.62 -0.98 3.74
C LEU A 96 12.44 -2.15 2.76
N PHE A 97 11.23 -2.69 2.70
CA PHE A 97 10.84 -3.72 1.74
C PHE A 97 10.07 -3.04 0.61
N VAL A 98 10.68 -2.96 -0.57
CA VAL A 98 10.15 -2.22 -1.72
C VAL A 98 9.59 -3.14 -2.79
N GLN A 99 8.73 -2.59 -3.66
CA GLN A 99 8.07 -3.37 -4.69
C GLN A 99 8.97 -3.68 -5.90
N ASP A 100 9.89 -2.79 -6.25
CA ASP A 100 10.67 -2.89 -7.47
C ASP A 100 12.13 -2.44 -7.32
N THR A 101 12.94 -2.82 -8.29
CA THR A 101 14.37 -2.49 -8.36
C THR A 101 14.58 -0.99 -8.53
N ALA A 102 13.72 -0.29 -9.28
CA ALA A 102 13.83 1.15 -9.48
C ALA A 102 13.69 1.91 -8.14
N SER A 103 12.79 1.47 -7.27
CA SER A 103 12.65 2.01 -5.89
C SER A 103 13.91 1.77 -5.06
N LYS A 104 14.52 0.59 -5.17
CA LYS A 104 15.78 0.27 -4.49
C LYS A 104 16.92 1.17 -4.97
N GLU A 105 17.12 1.28 -6.28
CA GLU A 105 18.16 2.13 -6.88
C GLU A 105 18.01 3.61 -6.47
N LEU A 106 16.77 4.13 -6.46
CA LEU A 106 16.49 5.49 -5.99
C LEU A 106 16.88 5.68 -4.52
N LEU A 107 16.58 4.74 -3.65
CA LEU A 107 16.94 4.80 -2.23
C LEU A 107 18.46 4.72 -2.03
N GLU A 108 19.12 3.81 -2.73
CA GLU A 108 20.58 3.68 -2.70
C GLU A 108 21.29 4.95 -3.19
N SER A 109 20.72 5.65 -4.20
CA SER A 109 21.26 6.92 -4.72
C SER A 109 21.31 8.05 -3.69
N ILE A 110 20.55 7.94 -2.61
CA ILE A 110 20.51 8.90 -1.50
C ILE A 110 21.10 8.34 -0.20
N GLY A 111 21.82 7.20 -0.27
CA GLY A 111 22.52 6.58 0.84
C GLY A 111 21.67 5.67 1.74
N VAL A 112 20.45 5.32 1.34
CA VAL A 112 19.60 4.35 2.07
C VAL A 112 19.85 2.96 1.51
N THR A 113 20.63 2.14 2.23
CA THR A 113 21.09 0.82 1.77
C THR A 113 20.36 -0.36 2.41
N SER A 114 19.64 -0.14 3.52
CA SER A 114 18.84 -1.18 4.19
C SER A 114 17.53 -1.45 3.43
N VAL A 115 17.63 -1.95 2.20
CA VAL A 115 16.52 -2.10 1.26
C VAL A 115 16.51 -3.48 0.62
N THR A 116 15.34 -4.11 0.56
CA THR A 116 15.12 -5.39 -0.15
C THR A 116 13.92 -5.27 -1.10
N VAL A 117 14.06 -5.78 -2.31
CA VAL A 117 12.95 -5.89 -3.27
C VAL A 117 12.16 -7.16 -2.95
N VAL A 118 10.86 -7.00 -2.72
CA VAL A 118 9.95 -8.10 -2.34
C VAL A 118 8.73 -8.22 -3.27
N GLY A 119 8.59 -7.33 -4.25
CA GLY A 119 7.41 -7.29 -5.11
C GLY A 119 6.20 -6.58 -4.48
N ASP A 120 5.10 -6.58 -5.21
CA ASP A 120 3.83 -6.03 -4.73
C ASP A 120 2.97 -7.15 -4.11
N THR A 121 2.76 -7.09 -2.83
CA THR A 121 1.96 -8.08 -2.06
C THR A 121 0.51 -8.22 -2.52
N ARG A 122 0.02 -7.33 -3.38
CA ARG A 122 -1.30 -7.48 -4.01
C ARG A 122 -1.35 -8.67 -4.97
N PHE A 123 -0.24 -8.99 -5.64
CA PHE A 123 -0.16 -10.14 -6.54
C PHE A 123 -0.32 -11.46 -5.78
N ASP A 124 0.26 -11.59 -4.60
CA ASP A 124 0.11 -12.77 -3.74
C ASP A 124 -1.36 -13.00 -3.40
N ARG A 125 -2.06 -11.90 -3.05
CA ARG A 125 -3.50 -11.98 -2.74
C ARG A 125 -4.35 -12.33 -3.96
N VAL A 126 -4.02 -11.80 -5.13
CA VAL A 126 -4.73 -12.14 -6.38
C VAL A 126 -4.49 -13.61 -6.74
N ALA A 127 -3.26 -14.10 -6.63
CA ALA A 127 -2.93 -15.50 -6.87
C ALA A 127 -3.69 -16.43 -5.91
N GLU A 128 -3.76 -16.07 -4.60
CA GLU A 128 -4.53 -16.82 -3.61
C GLU A 128 -6.02 -16.87 -3.99
N ILE A 129 -6.63 -15.72 -4.34
CA ILE A 129 -8.04 -15.66 -4.75
C ILE A 129 -8.27 -16.48 -6.01
N ALA A 130 -7.38 -16.39 -7.00
CA ALA A 130 -7.48 -17.13 -8.24
C ALA A 130 -7.39 -18.66 -8.03
N SER A 131 -6.58 -19.10 -7.04
CA SER A 131 -6.48 -20.53 -6.69
C SER A 131 -7.76 -21.08 -6.03
N GLN A 132 -8.55 -20.20 -5.42
CA GLN A 132 -9.82 -20.54 -4.75
C GLN A 132 -11.01 -20.39 -5.70
N THR A 133 -10.97 -21.00 -6.88
CA THR A 133 -11.97 -20.81 -7.94
C THR A 133 -13.39 -21.01 -7.42
N LYS A 134 -14.11 -19.92 -7.18
CA LYS A 134 -15.54 -19.96 -6.88
C LYS A 134 -16.33 -19.95 -8.18
N LYS A 135 -17.17 -20.95 -8.36
CA LYS A 135 -18.16 -20.89 -9.45
C LYS A 135 -19.12 -19.75 -9.16
N LEU A 136 -19.23 -18.80 -10.07
CA LEU A 136 -20.17 -17.68 -9.99
C LEU A 136 -21.27 -17.92 -11.03
N PRO A 137 -22.42 -18.51 -10.66
CA PRO A 137 -23.45 -18.94 -11.60
C PRO A 137 -23.93 -17.80 -12.52
N LEU A 138 -24.10 -16.60 -11.96
CA LEU A 138 -24.50 -15.40 -12.71
C LEU A 138 -23.49 -15.05 -13.83
N PHE A 139 -22.19 -15.13 -13.55
CA PHE A 139 -21.15 -14.90 -14.56
C PHE A 139 -21.11 -16.00 -15.62
N GLN A 140 -21.33 -17.26 -15.20
CA GLN A 140 -21.38 -18.38 -16.14
C GLN A 140 -22.56 -18.25 -17.10
N GLU A 141 -23.71 -17.84 -16.60
CA GLU A 141 -24.88 -17.57 -17.43
C GLU A 141 -24.67 -16.38 -18.36
N PHE A 142 -24.12 -15.28 -17.85
CA PHE A 142 -23.82 -14.09 -18.64
C PHE A 142 -22.80 -14.36 -19.75
N SER A 143 -21.78 -15.17 -19.47
CA SER A 143 -20.69 -15.50 -20.40
C SER A 143 -21.05 -16.63 -21.39
N LYS A 144 -22.22 -17.24 -21.23
CA LYS A 144 -22.65 -18.32 -22.11
C LYS A 144 -22.79 -17.82 -23.54
N ASP A 145 -22.18 -18.56 -24.46
CA ASP A 145 -22.25 -18.34 -25.93
C ASP A 145 -21.74 -16.95 -26.41
N ALA A 146 -20.94 -16.27 -25.61
CA ALA A 146 -20.35 -14.99 -26.00
C ALA A 146 -18.93 -14.79 -25.44
N LYS A 147 -18.14 -13.98 -26.15
CA LYS A 147 -16.89 -13.45 -25.62
C LYS A 147 -17.22 -12.29 -24.68
N VAL A 148 -16.71 -12.33 -23.46
CA VAL A 148 -16.97 -11.31 -22.44
C VAL A 148 -15.74 -10.46 -22.24
N MET A 149 -15.92 -9.14 -22.28
CA MET A 149 -14.91 -8.16 -21.91
C MET A 149 -15.26 -7.57 -20.54
N VAL A 150 -14.36 -7.72 -19.56
CA VAL A 150 -14.52 -7.13 -18.22
C VAL A 150 -13.55 -5.97 -18.09
N VAL A 151 -14.10 -4.78 -17.86
CA VAL A 151 -13.31 -3.57 -17.67
C VAL A 151 -13.43 -3.12 -16.22
N GLY A 152 -12.33 -3.26 -15.47
CA GLY A 152 -12.29 -2.93 -14.05
C GLY A 152 -11.65 -1.58 -13.78
N SER A 153 -12.28 -0.72 -12.97
CA SER A 153 -11.79 0.62 -12.60
C SER A 153 -11.54 1.53 -13.81
N SER A 154 -12.45 1.49 -14.76
CA SER A 154 -12.43 2.32 -15.97
C SER A 154 -12.63 3.80 -15.63
N TRP A 155 -11.96 4.66 -16.37
CA TRP A 155 -12.09 6.11 -16.33
C TRP A 155 -12.51 6.62 -17.71
N GLU A 156 -13.06 7.82 -17.77
CA GLU A 156 -13.54 8.44 -19.00
C GLU A 156 -12.57 8.31 -20.20
N ALA A 157 -11.29 8.59 -19.97
CA ALA A 157 -10.27 8.46 -21.01
C ALA A 157 -10.04 7.01 -21.49
N ASP A 158 -10.27 6.00 -20.63
CA ASP A 158 -10.21 4.60 -21.01
C ASP A 158 -11.47 4.23 -21.80
N GLU A 159 -12.63 4.76 -21.40
CA GLU A 159 -13.92 4.51 -21.99
C GLU A 159 -14.00 5.04 -23.43
N GLU A 160 -13.43 6.20 -23.71
CA GLU A 160 -13.30 6.75 -25.06
C GLU A 160 -12.59 5.79 -26.04
N ILE A 161 -11.67 4.97 -25.54
CA ILE A 161 -10.90 4.03 -26.38
C ILE A 161 -11.72 2.77 -26.71
N TYR A 162 -12.37 2.16 -25.70
CA TYR A 162 -12.94 0.84 -25.90
C TYR A 162 -14.45 0.83 -26.21
N ILE A 163 -15.20 1.90 -25.92
CA ILE A 163 -16.64 1.93 -26.21
C ILE A 163 -16.91 1.83 -27.71
N ASP A 164 -16.17 2.57 -28.53
CA ASP A 164 -16.32 2.52 -29.98
C ASP A 164 -15.96 1.13 -30.53
N TYR A 165 -14.91 0.52 -29.99
CA TYR A 165 -14.53 -0.84 -30.35
C TYR A 165 -15.65 -1.82 -29.99
N PHE A 166 -16.17 -1.74 -28.77
CA PHE A 166 -17.26 -2.61 -28.29
C PHE A 166 -18.52 -2.46 -29.14
N ASN A 167 -18.92 -1.24 -29.48
CA ASN A 167 -20.11 -0.97 -30.27
C ASN A 167 -20.01 -1.49 -31.72
N THR A 168 -18.80 -1.65 -32.22
CA THR A 168 -18.55 -2.19 -33.59
C THR A 168 -18.37 -3.71 -33.60
N HIS A 169 -18.35 -4.39 -32.45
CA HIS A 169 -18.15 -5.83 -32.31
C HIS A 169 -19.30 -6.48 -31.54
N PRO A 170 -20.44 -6.76 -32.22
CA PRO A 170 -21.66 -7.26 -31.57
C PRO A 170 -21.54 -8.67 -30.98
N ASP A 171 -20.45 -9.38 -31.24
CA ASP A 171 -20.11 -10.69 -30.66
C ASP A 171 -19.53 -10.58 -29.24
N LEU A 172 -19.26 -9.38 -28.77
CA LEU A 172 -18.80 -9.10 -27.42
C LEU A 172 -19.97 -8.80 -26.46
N LYS A 173 -19.83 -9.22 -25.19
CA LYS A 173 -20.68 -8.86 -24.07
C LYS A 173 -19.90 -8.13 -22.98
#